data_d88c6baf9c42664f7ee86404742dd812
#
_entry.id   d88c6baf9c42664f7ee86404742dd812
#
_cell.length_a   1.000
_cell.length_b   1.000
_cell.length_c   1.000
_cell.angle_alpha   90.00
_cell.angle_beta   90.00
_cell.angle_gamma   90.00
#
_symmetry.space_group_name_H-M   'P 1'
#
loop_
_entity.id
_entity.type
_entity.pdbx_description
1 polymer ?
#
loop_
_entity_poly.entity_id
_entity_poly.type
_entity_poly.pdbx_seq_one_letter_code
_entity_poly.pdbx_strand_id
1 'polypeptide(L)' 'MFACQHEGVTPDLMAISKGLTGGYMPLAATLATEEIYQAFLGEYREWKTFFHGHSYTGNPLGCAVALANLKVFQ' A
#
# COMPACT_ATOMS: atom_id res chain seq x y z
N MET A 1 0.86 10.67 12.11
CA MET A 1 1.78 10.26 11.02
C MET A 1 1.46 10.97 9.71
N PHE A 2 0.20 11.00 9.29
CA PHE A 2 -0.18 11.60 8.00
C PHE A 2 -0.91 12.92 8.19
N ALA A 3 -0.70 13.87 7.26
CA ALA A 3 -1.34 15.19 7.29
C ALA A 3 -2.87 15.10 7.27
N CYS A 4 -3.44 14.10 6.58
CA CYS A 4 -4.88 13.91 6.54
C CYS A 4 -5.51 13.67 7.92
N GLN A 5 -4.74 13.15 8.89
CA GLN A 5 -5.21 12.97 10.25
C GLN A 5 -5.47 14.32 10.95
N HIS A 6 -4.65 15.32 10.64
CA HIS A 6 -4.81 16.67 11.20
C HIS A 6 -5.98 17.42 10.57
N GLU A 7 -6.26 17.13 9.30
CA GLU A 7 -7.31 17.80 8.53
C GLU A 7 -8.66 17.07 8.62
N GLY A 8 -8.73 15.96 9.32
CA GLY A 8 -9.95 15.18 9.43
C GLY A 8 -10.41 14.57 8.10
N VAL A 9 -9.47 14.32 7.19
CA VAL A 9 -9.74 13.75 5.87
C VAL A 9 -9.48 12.25 5.89
N THR A 10 -10.44 11.48 5.37
CA THR A 10 -10.28 10.04 5.17
C THR A 10 -10.31 9.75 3.68
N PRO A 11 -9.16 9.52 3.04
CA PRO A 11 -9.12 9.28 1.59
C PRO A 11 -9.62 7.88 1.24
N ASP A 12 -10.21 7.75 0.05
CA ASP A 12 -10.58 6.44 -0.50
C ASP A 12 -9.37 5.70 -1.04
N LEU A 13 -8.41 6.45 -1.57
CA LEU A 13 -7.12 5.94 -2.06
C LEU A 13 -6.00 6.80 -1.51
N MET A 14 -4.93 6.16 -1.07
CA MET A 14 -3.74 6.86 -0.57
C MET A 14 -2.48 6.17 -1.08
N ALA A 15 -1.64 6.91 -1.79
CA ALA A 15 -0.33 6.41 -2.22
C ALA A 15 0.73 6.81 -1.19
N ILE A 16 1.50 5.85 -0.71
CA ILE A 16 2.60 6.07 0.24
C ILE A 16 3.89 5.47 -0.29
N SER A 17 5.01 6.11 0.07
CA SER A 17 6.32 5.74 -0.46
C SER A 17 7.40 6.34 0.43
N LYS A 18 8.64 6.42 -0.06
CA LYS A 18 9.76 7.11 0.59
C LYS A 18 9.94 6.73 2.06
N GLY A 19 9.35 7.47 2.97
CA GLY A 19 9.43 7.21 4.40
C GLY A 19 8.85 5.87 4.84
N LEU A 20 8.11 5.18 3.99
CA LEU A 20 7.57 3.86 4.29
C LEU A 20 8.68 2.87 4.70
N THR A 21 9.84 2.97 4.09
CA THR A 21 11.00 2.13 4.41
C THR A 21 12.10 2.90 5.15
N GLY A 22 11.79 4.09 5.66
CA GLY A 22 12.80 4.95 6.27
C GLY A 22 13.87 5.42 5.26
N GLY A 23 13.59 5.32 3.97
CA GLY A 23 14.52 5.69 2.90
C GLY A 23 15.53 4.63 2.52
N TYR A 24 15.48 3.45 3.13
CA TYR A 24 16.46 2.38 2.88
C TYR A 24 16.19 1.58 1.60
N MET A 25 14.94 1.41 1.23
CA MET A 25 14.56 0.58 0.08
C MET A 25 13.51 1.28 -0.78
N PRO A 26 13.55 1.09 -2.10
CA PRO A 26 12.52 1.62 -2.99
C PRO A 26 11.25 0.76 -2.86
N LEU A 27 10.26 1.28 -2.16
CA LEU A 27 8.97 0.63 -1.99
C LEU A 27 7.88 1.68 -1.93
N ALA A 28 6.78 1.39 -2.58
CA ALA A 28 5.57 2.19 -2.53
C ALA A 28 4.37 1.28 -2.33
N ALA A 29 3.31 1.83 -1.78
CA ALA A 29 2.06 1.12 -1.63
C ALA A 29 0.90 2.06 -1.93
N THR A 30 -0.17 1.52 -2.47
CA THR A 30 -1.44 2.21 -2.59
C THR A 30 -2.42 1.55 -1.62
N LEU A 31 -2.89 2.34 -0.68
CA LEU A 31 -3.92 1.92 0.27
C LEU A 31 -5.28 2.24 -0.34
N ALA A 32 -6.24 1.36 -0.16
CA ALA A 32 -7.59 1.52 -0.68
C ALA A 32 -8.60 1.15 0.42
N THR A 33 -9.81 1.69 0.30
CA THR A 33 -10.90 1.25 1.16
C THR A 33 -11.27 -0.19 0.83
N GLU A 34 -11.91 -0.86 1.79
CA GLU A 34 -12.38 -2.23 1.59
C GLU A 34 -13.35 -2.32 0.40
N GLU A 35 -14.19 -1.33 0.22
CA GLU A 35 -15.14 -1.28 -0.89
C GLU A 35 -14.43 -1.31 -2.24
N ILE A 36 -13.36 -0.51 -2.39
CA ILE A 36 -12.57 -0.48 -3.62
C ILE A 36 -11.86 -1.83 -3.83
N TYR A 37 -11.26 -2.37 -2.76
CA TYR A 37 -10.58 -3.65 -2.82
C TYR A 37 -11.52 -4.78 -3.26
N GLN A 38 -12.70 -4.86 -2.67
CA GLN A 38 -13.69 -5.88 -2.98
C GLN A 38 -14.12 -5.86 -4.45
N ALA A 39 -14.11 -4.69 -5.09
CA ALA A 39 -14.48 -4.58 -6.50
C ALA A 39 -13.54 -5.36 -7.44
N PHE A 40 -12.32 -5.67 -7.00
CA PHE A 40 -11.34 -6.42 -7.78
C PHE A 40 -11.29 -7.91 -7.44
N LEU A 41 -12.08 -8.37 -6.49
CA LEU A 41 -12.14 -9.76 -6.09
C LEU A 41 -13.18 -10.53 -6.91
N GLY A 42 -12.85 -11.76 -7.27
CA GLY A 42 -13.75 -12.62 -8.02
C GLY A 42 -13.04 -13.88 -8.51
N GLU A 43 -13.80 -14.73 -9.17
CA GLU A 43 -13.26 -15.92 -9.82
C GLU A 43 -12.35 -15.50 -10.99
N TYR A 44 -11.37 -16.33 -11.29
CA TYR A 44 -10.42 -16.05 -12.39
C TYR A 44 -11.13 -15.70 -13.71
N ARG A 45 -12.21 -16.38 -14.02
CA ARG A 45 -12.99 -16.17 -15.25
C ARG A 45 -13.76 -14.85 -15.31
N GLU A 46 -13.91 -14.16 -14.18
CA GLU A 46 -14.65 -12.89 -14.12
C GLU A 46 -13.81 -11.68 -14.54
N TRP A 47 -12.49 -11.85 -14.63
CA TRP A 47 -11.55 -10.81 -15.06
C TRP A 47 -11.63 -9.53 -14.25
N LYS A 48 -11.90 -9.64 -12.95
CA LYS A 48 -11.98 -8.49 -12.04
C LYS A 48 -10.62 -8.06 -11.48
N THR A 49 -9.59 -8.87 -11.69
CA THR A 49 -8.25 -8.59 -11.17
C THR A 49 -7.72 -7.27 -11.69
N PHE A 50 -7.10 -6.51 -10.81
CA PHE A 50 -6.37 -5.30 -11.19
C PHE A 50 -5.03 -5.71 -11.79
N PHE A 51 -4.98 -5.84 -13.11
CA PHE A 51 -3.81 -6.30 -13.85
C PHE A 51 -2.75 -5.20 -13.93
N HIS A 52 -2.12 -4.89 -12.80
CA HIS A 52 -1.11 -3.84 -12.72
C HIS A 52 -0.03 -4.21 -11.70
N GLY A 53 1.22 -4.00 -12.08
CA GLY A 53 2.35 -4.27 -11.23
C GLY A 53 3.63 -4.38 -12.04
N HIS A 54 4.71 -4.66 -11.35
CA HIS A 54 6.02 -4.92 -11.95
C HIS A 54 6.65 -6.15 -11.29
N SER A 55 7.79 -6.59 -11.82
CA SER A 55 8.44 -7.82 -11.34
C SER A 55 8.79 -7.80 -9.86
N TYR A 56 8.98 -6.63 -9.28
CA TYR A 56 9.40 -6.48 -7.87
C TYR A 56 8.27 -6.13 -6.92
N THR A 57 7.03 -6.16 -7.40
CA THR A 57 5.85 -5.93 -6.56
C THR A 57 5.81 -6.94 -5.42
N GLY A 58 5.65 -6.47 -4.19
CA GLY A 58 5.59 -7.32 -3.01
C GLY A 58 6.89 -8.01 -2.66
N ASN A 59 8.06 -7.49 -3.12
CA ASN A 59 9.34 -8.13 -2.83
C ASN A 59 9.55 -8.23 -1.31
N PRO A 60 10.03 -9.39 -0.81
CA PRO A 60 10.08 -9.63 0.63
C PRO A 60 11.10 -8.74 1.36
N LEU A 61 12.17 -8.34 0.71
CA LEU A 61 13.18 -7.48 1.33
C LEU A 61 12.61 -6.09 1.63
N GLY A 62 11.97 -5.47 0.63
CA GLY A 62 11.32 -4.16 0.82
C GLY A 62 10.22 -4.22 1.86
N CYS A 63 9.40 -5.26 1.84
CA CYS A 63 8.33 -5.45 2.82
C CYS A 63 8.87 -5.63 4.24
N ALA A 64 9.95 -6.38 4.42
CA ALA A 64 10.58 -6.56 5.73
C ALA A 64 11.10 -5.23 6.29
N VAL A 65 11.74 -4.42 5.45
CA VAL A 65 12.24 -3.10 5.85
C VAL A 65 11.08 -2.18 6.23
N ALA A 66 10.01 -2.17 5.43
CA ALA A 66 8.82 -1.37 5.73
C ALA A 66 8.19 -1.78 7.08
N LEU A 67 8.04 -3.07 7.32
CA LEU A 67 7.50 -3.58 8.59
C LEU A 67 8.37 -3.17 9.78
N ALA A 68 9.70 -3.27 9.64
CA ALA A 68 10.61 -2.85 10.70
C ALA A 68 10.49 -1.35 10.98
N ASN A 69 10.41 -0.55 9.92
CA ASN A 69 10.25 0.90 10.05
C ASN A 69 8.92 1.28 10.72
N LEU A 70 7.82 0.62 10.31
CA LEU A 70 6.51 0.90 10.91
C LEU A 70 6.45 0.58 12.40
N LYS A 71 7.19 -0.41 12.87
CA LYS A 71 7.28 -0.75 14.30
C LYS A 71 7.87 0.39 15.13
N VAL A 72 8.70 1.24 14.55
CA VAL A 72 9.28 2.40 15.25
C VAL A 72 8.19 3.40 15.64
N PHE A 73 7.07 3.45 14.91
CA PHE A 73 5.97 4.38 15.16
C PHE A 73 4.90 3.84 16.13
N GLN A 74 5.06 2.63 16.60
CA GLN A 74 4.08 2.00 17.52
C GLN A 74 4.39 2.29 19.00
#